data_64e3d01d52356b3ecce7446e8bc4bdcc
#
_entry.id   64e3d01d52356b3ecce7446e8bc4bdcc
#
_cell.length_a   1.000
_cell.length_b   1.000
_cell.length_c   1.000
_cell.angle_alpha   90.00
_cell.angle_beta   90.00
_cell.angle_gamma   90.00
#
_symmetry.space_group_name_H-M   'P 1'
#
loop_
_entity.id
_entity.type
_entity.pdbx_description
1 polymer ?
#
loop_
_entity_poly.entity_id
_entity_poly.type
_entity_poly.pdbx_seq_one_letter_code
_entity_poly.pdbx_strand_id
1 'polypeptide(L)'
;MNRAQAQQLLQTALANPTAEFRDGQWEAIDALVNHRQKLLVVQRTGWGKSSVYFISTKIFRDRGMGPTIIVSPLLALMRNQIESAARLGIVAETMNSTNTDEWRSVTQRILNNQVDCLLISPERLANDNFIETVLQPIADRIALMVIDEAHCISDWGHDFRPDYRRIVNILRQLPANTPVLGTTATANDRVVEDIQTQLGDIQIHRGPLIRESLALQAMTLPDQASRLAWLAQLIPTLSGTGIVYTLTVRDAEQVANWLCENGIDAKAYHGSVEAEGFENSNLYRQHLEELLLHNDLKVLVATTALGMGYDKPDLSFVIHYQAPGSIVAYYQQVGRAGRGIEHALGVLMSGVEDQDIHAFFRDSAFPTGQQVDEILNILEQSDGLSLRNIEEQTNLRQGQIEKVLKLLSVENPAPVIKEGSRWLRTPIRYQMDHARIAHLTGQRVQEWQEVQSYIQDAGCKMTFLRCALDDHDPTPCGKCASCLEQAVVDVAIEPALVH
;
A
#
# COMPACT_ATOMS: atom_id res chain seq x y z
N MET A 1 -8.32 18.87 25.12
CA MET A 1 -8.52 19.48 23.77
C MET A 1 -10.00 19.43 23.46
N ASN A 2 -10.57 20.50 22.95
CA ASN A 2 -11.95 20.49 22.46
C ASN A 2 -11.98 20.53 20.91
N ARG A 3 -13.16 20.26 20.32
CA ARG A 3 -13.34 20.20 18.86
C ARG A 3 -12.92 21.50 18.14
N ALA A 4 -13.25 22.67 18.72
CA ALA A 4 -12.93 23.95 18.09
C ALA A 4 -11.41 24.22 17.98
N GLN A 5 -10.66 23.83 19.01
CA GLN A 5 -9.18 23.94 18.97
C GLN A 5 -8.57 22.96 17.95
N ALA A 6 -9.05 21.74 17.87
CA ALA A 6 -8.61 20.77 16.88
C ALA A 6 -9.00 21.18 15.45
N GLN A 7 -10.15 21.86 15.28
CA GLN A 7 -10.60 22.42 14.01
C GLN A 7 -9.61 23.47 13.47
N GLN A 8 -9.06 24.34 14.33
CA GLN A 8 -8.04 25.31 13.95
C GLN A 8 -6.77 24.64 13.46
N LEU A 9 -6.35 23.51 14.08
CA LEU A 9 -5.20 22.74 13.61
C LEU A 9 -5.49 22.11 12.24
N LEU A 10 -6.71 21.60 12.01
CA LEU A 10 -7.10 21.07 10.69
C LEU A 10 -7.00 22.17 9.61
N GLN A 11 -7.53 23.35 9.88
CA GLN A 11 -7.48 24.50 8.97
C GLN A 11 -6.05 24.90 8.63
N THR A 12 -5.17 24.88 9.62
CA THR A 12 -3.73 25.12 9.43
C THR A 12 -3.08 24.03 8.59
N ALA A 13 -3.34 22.75 8.90
CA ALA A 13 -2.77 21.61 8.19
C ALA A 13 -3.14 21.60 6.70
N LEU A 14 -4.37 22.00 6.38
CA LEU A 14 -4.90 22.04 5.02
C LEU A 14 -4.69 23.37 4.31
N ALA A 15 -4.11 24.37 5.01
CA ALA A 15 -4.01 25.76 4.53
C ALA A 15 -5.37 26.30 4.00
N ASN A 16 -6.46 25.90 4.64
CA ASN A 16 -7.83 26.26 4.26
C ASN A 16 -8.62 26.67 5.50
N PRO A 17 -8.94 27.97 5.67
CA PRO A 17 -9.65 28.48 6.83
C PRO A 17 -11.12 28.01 6.94
N THR A 18 -11.67 27.46 5.86
CA THR A 18 -13.04 26.92 5.84
C THR A 18 -13.08 25.41 5.94
N ALA A 19 -11.92 24.75 6.10
CA ALA A 19 -11.88 23.29 6.23
C ALA A 19 -12.62 22.83 7.49
N GLU A 20 -13.45 21.81 7.35
CA GLU A 20 -14.18 21.18 8.43
C GLU A 20 -13.79 19.71 8.57
N PHE A 21 -13.93 19.18 9.78
CA PHE A 21 -13.75 17.74 9.99
C PHE A 21 -14.81 16.96 9.22
N ARG A 22 -14.36 15.93 8.51
CA ARG A 22 -15.24 14.90 7.97
C ARG A 22 -15.76 14.03 9.09
N ASP A 23 -16.88 13.37 8.85
CA ASP A 23 -17.51 12.47 9.82
C ASP A 23 -16.51 11.45 10.35
N GLY A 24 -16.44 11.31 11.66
CA GLY A 24 -15.55 10.39 12.37
C GLY A 24 -14.10 10.90 12.59
N GLN A 25 -13.66 12.00 11.95
CA GLN A 25 -12.28 12.49 12.16
C GLN A 25 -12.06 13.08 13.54
N TRP A 26 -13.00 13.91 14.02
CA TRP A 26 -12.90 14.47 15.36
C TRP A 26 -13.02 13.38 16.42
N GLU A 27 -13.96 12.46 16.26
CA GLU A 27 -14.19 11.33 17.16
C GLU A 27 -12.93 10.46 17.29
N ALA A 28 -12.23 10.23 16.19
CA ALA A 28 -10.96 9.51 16.21
C ALA A 28 -9.85 10.28 16.96
N ILE A 29 -9.72 11.59 16.73
CA ILE A 29 -8.77 12.45 17.46
C ILE A 29 -9.10 12.47 18.95
N ASP A 30 -10.37 12.64 19.30
CA ASP A 30 -10.85 12.68 20.69
C ASP A 30 -10.55 11.37 21.42
N ALA A 31 -10.83 10.23 20.79
CA ALA A 31 -10.53 8.90 21.32
C ALA A 31 -9.04 8.71 21.62
N LEU A 32 -8.18 9.15 20.72
CA LEU A 32 -6.72 9.05 20.89
C LEU A 32 -6.21 10.02 21.97
N VAL A 33 -6.59 11.29 21.88
CA VAL A 33 -5.95 12.37 22.62
C VAL A 33 -6.52 12.55 24.03
N ASN A 34 -7.83 12.41 24.19
CA ASN A 34 -8.49 12.63 25.46
C ASN A 34 -8.78 11.33 26.21
N HIS A 35 -8.98 10.22 25.49
CA HIS A 35 -9.31 8.92 26.09
C HIS A 35 -8.18 7.88 26.00
N ARG A 36 -7.08 8.18 25.25
CA ARG A 36 -5.89 7.33 25.09
C ARG A 36 -6.24 5.90 24.65
N GLN A 37 -7.21 5.79 23.75
CA GLN A 37 -7.72 4.52 23.25
C GLN A 37 -6.85 3.95 22.13
N LYS A 38 -6.96 2.64 21.92
CA LYS A 38 -6.47 1.97 20.73
C LYS A 38 -7.59 1.98 19.69
N LEU A 39 -7.30 2.41 18.47
CA LEU A 39 -8.29 2.68 17.44
C LEU A 39 -7.87 2.11 16.08
N LEU A 40 -8.77 1.41 15.41
CA LEU A 40 -8.65 1.04 14.00
C LEU A 40 -9.64 1.88 13.19
N VAL A 41 -9.10 2.72 12.31
CA VAL A 41 -9.87 3.56 11.41
C VAL A 41 -9.91 2.92 10.03
N VAL A 42 -11.08 2.41 9.64
CA VAL A 42 -11.35 1.84 8.32
C VAL A 42 -12.13 2.88 7.50
N GLN A 43 -11.42 3.60 6.63
CA GLN A 43 -11.97 4.73 5.90
C GLN A 43 -11.40 4.80 4.48
N ARG A 44 -12.23 5.17 3.51
CA ARG A 44 -11.83 5.32 2.10
C ARG A 44 -10.55 6.14 1.93
N THR A 45 -9.84 5.91 0.84
CA THR A 45 -8.73 6.77 0.43
C THR A 45 -9.21 8.22 0.25
N GLY A 46 -8.38 9.19 0.63
CA GLY A 46 -8.75 10.62 0.57
C GLY A 46 -9.64 11.11 1.72
N TRP A 47 -10.05 10.27 2.68
CA TRP A 47 -10.80 10.71 3.86
C TRP A 47 -9.98 11.62 4.80
N GLY A 48 -8.66 11.55 4.73
CA GLY A 48 -7.79 12.38 5.56
C GLY A 48 -7.30 11.65 6.81
N LYS A 49 -7.00 10.34 6.70
CA LYS A 49 -6.41 9.53 7.79
C LYS A 49 -5.16 10.18 8.37
N SER A 50 -4.30 10.77 7.53
CA SER A 50 -3.09 11.47 7.95
C SER A 50 -3.34 12.68 8.83
N SER A 51 -4.41 13.43 8.60
CA SER A 51 -4.78 14.56 9.46
C SER A 51 -5.06 14.13 10.89
N VAL A 52 -5.66 12.94 11.08
CA VAL A 52 -5.97 12.42 12.43
C VAL A 52 -4.68 12.23 13.24
N TYR A 53 -3.67 11.54 12.69
CA TYR A 53 -2.45 11.30 13.46
C TYR A 53 -1.54 12.52 13.57
N PHE A 54 -1.46 13.41 12.57
CA PHE A 54 -0.65 14.63 12.70
C PHE A 54 -1.26 15.63 13.67
N ILE A 55 -2.58 15.84 13.65
CA ILE A 55 -3.25 16.70 14.63
C ILE A 55 -3.08 16.09 16.04
N SER A 56 -3.26 14.78 16.21
CA SER A 56 -3.04 14.11 17.49
C SER A 56 -1.58 14.24 17.96
N THR A 57 -0.60 14.09 17.06
CA THR A 57 0.82 14.32 17.36
C THR A 57 1.06 15.75 17.85
N LYS A 58 0.56 16.76 17.14
CA LYS A 58 0.67 18.15 17.54
C LYS A 58 0.12 18.40 18.93
N ILE A 59 -1.07 17.87 19.21
CA ILE A 59 -1.71 18.01 20.53
C ILE A 59 -0.89 17.34 21.63
N PHE A 60 -0.35 16.13 21.39
CA PHE A 60 0.50 15.46 22.36
C PHE A 60 1.79 16.23 22.63
N ARG A 61 2.42 16.77 21.59
CA ARG A 61 3.63 17.59 21.73
C ARG A 61 3.37 18.89 22.48
N ASP A 62 2.27 19.58 22.20
CA ASP A 62 1.87 20.79 22.91
C ASP A 62 1.58 20.54 24.40
N ARG A 63 1.25 19.29 24.77
CA ARG A 63 1.12 18.83 26.17
C ARG A 63 2.46 18.39 26.80
N GLY A 64 3.58 18.53 26.09
CA GLY A 64 4.91 18.12 26.56
C GLY A 64 5.18 16.62 26.52
N MET A 65 4.35 15.85 25.79
CA MET A 65 4.54 14.42 25.62
C MET A 65 5.63 14.11 24.59
N GLY A 66 6.06 12.84 24.54
CA GLY A 66 7.10 12.38 23.64
C GLY A 66 6.67 12.24 22.17
N PRO A 67 7.51 11.62 21.33
CA PRO A 67 7.27 11.51 19.92
C PRO A 67 6.14 10.55 19.56
N THR A 68 5.58 10.74 18.37
CA THR A 68 4.75 9.75 17.67
C THR A 68 5.64 8.89 16.78
N ILE A 69 5.41 7.58 16.78
CA ILE A 69 6.04 6.65 15.84
C ILE A 69 5.00 6.25 14.79
N ILE A 70 5.34 6.41 13.52
CA ILE A 70 4.49 6.02 12.38
C ILE A 70 5.19 4.90 11.62
N VAL A 71 4.58 3.74 11.59
CA VAL A 71 5.01 2.64 10.72
C VAL A 71 4.21 2.72 9.43
N SER A 72 4.90 2.95 8.31
CA SER A 72 4.30 3.08 6.98
C SER A 72 5.06 2.24 5.96
N PRO A 73 4.37 1.56 5.03
CA PRO A 73 5.00 0.57 4.16
C PRO A 73 5.81 1.16 2.98
N LEU A 74 5.71 2.47 2.74
CA LEU A 74 6.21 3.08 1.51
C LEU A 74 6.95 4.39 1.75
N LEU A 75 8.15 4.50 1.15
CA LEU A 75 9.01 5.68 1.23
C LEU A 75 8.41 6.94 0.60
N ALA A 76 7.71 6.78 -0.55
CA ALA A 76 7.05 7.89 -1.22
C ALA A 76 5.95 8.52 -0.33
N LEU A 77 5.16 7.67 0.34
CA LEU A 77 4.15 8.11 1.29
C LEU A 77 4.76 8.91 2.45
N MET A 78 5.90 8.46 2.98
CA MET A 78 6.58 9.13 4.09
C MET A 78 6.99 10.57 3.75
N ARG A 79 7.43 10.84 2.51
CA ARG A 79 7.80 12.21 2.08
C ARG A 79 6.61 13.14 2.10
N ASN A 80 5.51 12.77 1.46
CA ASN A 80 4.28 13.56 1.45
C ASN A 80 3.74 13.78 2.87
N GLN A 81 3.94 12.81 3.76
CA GLN A 81 3.57 12.91 5.17
C GLN A 81 4.45 13.93 5.92
N ILE A 82 5.75 13.96 5.67
CA ILE A 82 6.68 14.94 6.27
C ILE A 82 6.30 16.37 5.88
N GLU A 83 6.00 16.61 4.61
CA GLU A 83 5.55 17.92 4.14
C GLU A 83 4.24 18.36 4.81
N SER A 84 3.30 17.43 4.95
CA SER A 84 2.02 17.69 5.63
C SER A 84 2.22 17.99 7.12
N ALA A 85 3.13 17.30 7.78
CA ALA A 85 3.50 17.54 9.18
C ALA A 85 4.13 18.92 9.39
N ALA A 86 4.99 19.36 8.46
CA ALA A 86 5.68 20.65 8.53
C ALA A 86 4.70 21.83 8.58
N ARG A 87 3.54 21.75 7.92
CA ARG A 87 2.49 22.80 7.97
C ARG A 87 1.94 22.99 9.37
N LEU A 88 1.93 21.96 10.20
CA LEU A 88 1.54 22.02 11.61
C LEU A 88 2.70 22.41 12.54
N GLY A 89 3.88 22.70 11.99
CA GLY A 89 5.10 22.94 12.76
C GLY A 89 5.62 21.68 13.47
N ILE A 90 5.31 20.49 12.96
CA ILE A 90 5.79 19.21 13.47
C ILE A 90 7.15 18.90 12.86
N VAL A 91 8.13 18.63 13.70
CA VAL A 91 9.44 18.13 13.28
C VAL A 91 9.33 16.64 13.01
N ALA A 92 9.16 16.27 11.74
CA ALA A 92 9.05 14.88 11.31
C ALA A 92 10.35 14.41 10.67
N GLU A 93 10.80 13.22 11.06
CA GLU A 93 12.02 12.59 10.57
C GLU A 93 11.72 11.19 10.04
N THR A 94 12.60 10.69 9.17
CA THR A 94 12.50 9.33 8.65
C THR A 94 13.81 8.59 8.81
N MET A 95 13.72 7.28 9.01
CA MET A 95 14.87 6.38 8.99
C MET A 95 14.59 5.24 8.02
N ASN A 96 15.18 5.32 6.82
CA ASN A 96 15.00 4.33 5.75
C ASN A 96 16.30 4.08 4.98
N SER A 97 16.28 3.26 3.96
CA SER A 97 17.48 2.90 3.18
C SER A 97 18.07 4.02 2.34
N THR A 98 17.34 5.12 2.13
CA THR A 98 17.81 6.24 1.30
C THR A 98 18.53 7.34 2.09
N ASN A 99 18.48 7.33 3.44
CA ASN A 99 19.10 8.34 4.29
C ASN A 99 19.99 7.74 5.40
N THR A 100 20.71 6.67 5.08
CA THR A 100 21.56 5.96 6.05
C THR A 100 22.60 6.83 6.75
N ASP A 101 23.13 7.82 6.05
CA ASP A 101 24.17 8.73 6.57
C ASP A 101 23.62 9.65 7.68
N GLU A 102 22.33 9.91 7.68
CA GLU A 102 21.65 10.77 8.65
C GLU A 102 21.21 10.02 9.93
N TRP A 103 21.19 8.70 9.91
CA TRP A 103 20.61 7.90 11.00
C TRP A 103 21.18 8.23 12.37
N ARG A 104 22.49 8.47 12.46
CA ARG A 104 23.14 8.81 13.73
C ARG A 104 22.63 10.15 14.28
N SER A 105 22.49 11.15 13.41
CA SER A 105 21.96 12.46 13.76
C SER A 105 20.48 12.39 14.17
N VAL A 106 19.68 11.67 13.39
CA VAL A 106 18.25 11.45 13.68
C VAL A 106 18.09 10.72 15.03
N THR A 107 18.87 9.66 15.28
CA THR A 107 18.86 8.96 16.58
C THR A 107 19.12 9.90 17.75
N GLN A 108 20.16 10.74 17.68
CA GLN A 108 20.46 11.70 18.75
C GLN A 108 19.33 12.70 18.99
N ARG A 109 18.74 13.22 17.91
CA ARG A 109 17.62 14.16 18.03
C ARG A 109 16.37 13.51 18.65
N ILE A 110 16.08 12.25 18.31
CA ILE A 110 14.98 11.49 18.92
C ILE A 110 15.23 11.27 20.40
N LEU A 111 16.42 10.82 20.78
CA LEU A 111 16.80 10.59 22.19
C LEU A 111 16.72 11.88 23.01
N ASN A 112 17.04 13.02 22.42
CA ASN A 112 16.95 14.35 23.02
C ASN A 112 15.53 14.96 22.96
N ASN A 113 14.51 14.21 22.50
CA ASN A 113 13.12 14.65 22.36
C ASN A 113 12.94 15.88 21.42
N GLN A 114 13.80 15.99 20.41
CA GLN A 114 13.79 17.08 19.42
C GLN A 114 13.04 16.71 18.14
N VAL A 115 12.52 15.48 18.04
CA VAL A 115 11.70 14.99 16.94
C VAL A 115 10.29 14.75 17.47
N ASP A 116 9.31 15.28 16.75
CA ASP A 116 7.90 15.15 17.13
C ASP A 116 7.27 13.87 16.53
N CYS A 117 7.75 13.48 15.36
CA CYS A 117 7.24 12.32 14.64
C CYS A 117 8.38 11.57 13.94
N LEU A 118 8.51 10.27 14.19
CA LEU A 118 9.43 9.39 13.48
C LEU A 118 8.65 8.45 12.56
N LEU A 119 8.93 8.55 11.25
CA LEU A 119 8.38 7.65 10.24
C LEU A 119 9.38 6.55 9.93
N ILE A 120 8.94 5.31 10.01
CA ILE A 120 9.78 4.13 9.75
C ILE A 120 9.07 3.15 8.83
N SER A 121 9.83 2.39 8.07
CA SER A 121 9.29 1.24 7.35
C SER A 121 9.17 0.02 8.28
N PRO A 122 8.25 -0.92 8.00
CA PRO A 122 8.10 -2.13 8.83
C PRO A 122 9.36 -2.98 8.85
N GLU A 123 10.16 -3.00 7.77
CA GLU A 123 11.44 -3.71 7.71
C GLU A 123 12.45 -3.18 8.73
N ARG A 124 12.30 -1.91 9.14
CA ARG A 124 13.14 -1.30 10.16
C ARG A 124 12.99 -1.98 11.52
N LEU A 125 11.82 -2.52 11.79
CA LEU A 125 11.50 -3.27 13.00
C LEU A 125 12.13 -4.68 13.03
N ALA A 126 12.76 -5.10 11.93
CA ALA A 126 13.59 -6.30 11.86
C ALA A 126 15.05 -6.06 12.29
N ASN A 127 15.42 -4.80 12.56
CA ASN A 127 16.78 -4.44 12.91
C ASN A 127 16.90 -4.30 14.44
N ASP A 128 17.51 -5.30 15.09
CA ASP A 128 17.67 -5.33 16.53
C ASP A 128 18.43 -4.10 17.06
N ASN A 129 19.47 -3.66 16.36
CA ASN A 129 20.21 -2.46 16.72
C ASN A 129 19.32 -1.21 16.72
N PHE A 130 18.39 -1.08 15.80
CA PHE A 130 17.42 0.03 15.78
C PHE A 130 16.47 -0.07 16.99
N ILE A 131 15.99 -1.27 17.31
CA ILE A 131 15.13 -1.47 18.45
C ILE A 131 15.85 -1.11 19.74
N GLU A 132 17.06 -1.62 19.96
CA GLU A 132 17.85 -1.42 21.18
C GLU A 132 18.35 0.04 21.33
N THR A 133 18.76 0.67 20.23
CA THR A 133 19.39 2.01 20.29
C THR A 133 18.44 3.17 20.11
N VAL A 134 17.26 2.95 19.51
CA VAL A 134 16.28 4.00 19.21
C VAL A 134 14.95 3.79 19.92
N LEU A 135 14.28 2.65 19.69
CA LEU A 135 12.92 2.47 20.18
C LEU A 135 12.84 2.18 21.69
N GLN A 136 13.65 1.26 22.19
CA GLN A 136 13.63 0.92 23.62
C GLN A 136 13.96 2.11 24.54
N PRO A 137 14.98 2.95 24.25
CA PRO A 137 15.28 4.11 25.09
C PRO A 137 14.17 5.17 25.16
N ILE A 138 13.24 5.19 24.21
CA ILE A 138 12.12 6.13 24.17
C ILE A 138 10.77 5.49 24.43
N ALA A 139 10.70 4.17 24.64
CA ALA A 139 9.45 3.41 24.73
C ALA A 139 8.45 4.01 25.73
N ASP A 140 8.92 4.41 26.92
CA ASP A 140 8.08 5.02 27.96
C ASP A 140 7.58 6.42 27.61
N ARG A 141 8.19 7.07 26.63
CA ARG A 141 7.87 8.44 26.21
C ARG A 141 7.03 8.49 24.94
N ILE A 142 6.85 7.38 24.23
CA ILE A 142 6.06 7.34 22.99
C ILE A 142 4.62 7.79 23.29
N ALA A 143 4.22 8.90 22.68
CA ALA A 143 2.90 9.50 22.90
C ALA A 143 1.80 8.81 22.11
N LEU A 144 2.13 8.34 20.89
CA LEU A 144 1.21 7.68 19.96
C LEU A 144 1.98 6.71 19.07
N MET A 145 1.43 5.53 18.86
CA MET A 145 1.88 4.59 17.84
C MET A 145 0.88 4.56 16.70
N VAL A 146 1.35 4.82 15.47
CA VAL A 146 0.53 4.79 14.26
C VAL A 146 0.98 3.63 13.38
N ILE A 147 0.02 2.84 12.91
CA ILE A 147 0.22 1.74 11.97
C ILE A 147 -0.58 2.09 10.73
N ASP A 148 0.10 2.67 9.77
CA ASP A 148 -0.52 2.99 8.49
C ASP A 148 -0.61 1.73 7.62
N GLU A 149 -1.68 1.62 6.84
CA GLU A 149 -2.03 0.41 6.08
C GLU A 149 -2.09 -0.85 6.98
N ALA A 150 -2.79 -0.73 8.10
CA ALA A 150 -2.86 -1.77 9.13
C ALA A 150 -3.36 -3.13 8.63
N HIS A 151 -4.04 -3.17 7.47
CA HIS A 151 -4.41 -4.44 6.81
C HIS A 151 -3.20 -5.33 6.48
N CYS A 152 -1.99 -4.75 6.35
CA CYS A 152 -0.76 -5.50 6.14
C CYS A 152 -0.34 -6.37 7.35
N ILE A 153 -0.93 -6.17 8.54
CA ILE A 153 -0.70 -7.02 9.71
C ILE A 153 -1.37 -8.38 9.52
N SER A 154 -2.53 -8.38 8.87
CA SER A 154 -3.37 -9.55 8.74
C SER A 154 -2.85 -10.52 7.68
N ASP A 155 -2.80 -11.79 8.01
CA ASP A 155 -2.54 -12.87 7.04
C ASP A 155 -3.64 -12.92 5.94
N TRP A 156 -4.81 -12.38 6.23
CA TRP A 156 -5.96 -12.27 5.33
C TRP A 156 -5.94 -10.98 4.50
N GLY A 157 -5.01 -10.07 4.78
CA GLY A 157 -4.84 -8.83 4.02
C GLY A 157 -4.27 -9.11 2.62
N HIS A 158 -4.82 -8.45 1.60
CA HIS A 158 -4.38 -8.59 0.20
C HIS A 158 -2.91 -8.20 -0.03
N ASP A 159 -2.31 -7.42 0.86
CA ASP A 159 -0.89 -7.03 0.86
C ASP A 159 -0.21 -7.42 2.18
N PHE A 160 -0.39 -8.67 2.59
CA PHE A 160 0.27 -9.17 3.79
C PHE A 160 1.78 -8.97 3.71
N ARG A 161 2.33 -8.31 4.75
CA ARG A 161 3.77 -8.07 4.90
C ARG A 161 4.26 -8.70 6.19
N PRO A 162 5.09 -9.73 6.10
CA PRO A 162 5.58 -10.43 7.29
C PRO A 162 6.20 -9.51 8.34
N ASP A 163 6.87 -8.44 7.92
CA ASP A 163 7.51 -7.48 8.82
C ASP A 163 6.50 -6.72 9.71
N TYR A 164 5.23 -6.61 9.30
CA TYR A 164 4.17 -6.02 10.13
C TYR A 164 3.84 -6.84 11.38
N ARG A 165 4.08 -8.15 11.37
CA ARG A 165 3.92 -8.99 12.58
C ARG A 165 4.84 -8.55 13.72
N ARG A 166 6.00 -7.97 13.40
CA ARG A 166 6.95 -7.46 14.39
C ARG A 166 6.39 -6.28 15.17
N ILE A 167 5.45 -5.52 14.60
CA ILE A 167 4.75 -4.42 15.26
C ILE A 167 4.05 -4.92 16.53
N VAL A 168 3.42 -6.08 16.47
CA VAL A 168 2.72 -6.68 17.63
C VAL A 168 3.69 -6.91 18.80
N ASN A 169 4.91 -7.35 18.53
CA ASN A 169 5.93 -7.56 19.56
C ASN A 169 6.38 -6.24 20.18
N ILE A 170 6.48 -5.17 19.38
CA ILE A 170 6.84 -3.84 19.88
C ILE A 170 5.71 -3.26 20.73
N LEU A 171 4.46 -3.38 20.27
CA LEU A 171 3.31 -2.90 21.04
C LEU A 171 3.21 -3.53 22.44
N ARG A 172 3.66 -4.78 22.60
CA ARG A 172 3.71 -5.45 23.90
C ARG A 172 4.76 -4.88 24.85
N GLN A 173 5.76 -4.17 24.32
CA GLN A 173 6.82 -3.53 25.12
C GLN A 173 6.47 -2.08 25.48
N LEU A 174 5.45 -1.48 24.86
CA LEU A 174 5.00 -0.13 25.17
C LEU A 174 4.13 -0.13 26.44
N PRO A 175 4.06 1.01 27.16
CA PRO A 175 3.11 1.19 28.26
C PRO A 175 1.68 0.85 27.82
N ALA A 176 0.93 0.15 28.67
CA ALA A 176 -0.42 -0.33 28.34
C ALA A 176 -1.40 0.79 27.95
N ASN A 177 -1.16 2.02 28.41
CA ASN A 177 -1.95 3.21 28.12
C ASN A 177 -1.43 4.03 26.91
N THR A 178 -0.47 3.50 26.15
CA THR A 178 -0.04 4.16 24.90
C THR A 178 -1.15 4.03 23.88
N PRO A 179 -1.67 5.15 23.34
CA PRO A 179 -2.66 5.11 22.27
C PRO A 179 -2.06 4.46 21.01
N VAL A 180 -2.88 3.69 20.31
CA VAL A 180 -2.51 3.06 19.04
C VAL A 180 -3.54 3.44 17.98
N LEU A 181 -3.09 3.89 16.84
CA LEU A 181 -3.95 4.16 15.69
C LEU A 181 -3.56 3.25 14.53
N GLY A 182 -4.39 2.28 14.21
CA GLY A 182 -4.35 1.59 12.92
C GLY A 182 -5.16 2.36 11.88
N THR A 183 -4.62 2.57 10.68
CA THR A 183 -5.37 3.17 9.57
C THR A 183 -5.34 2.27 8.36
N THR A 184 -6.48 2.12 7.68
CA THR A 184 -6.58 1.38 6.41
C THR A 184 -7.75 1.87 5.58
N ALA A 185 -7.68 1.66 4.27
CA ALA A 185 -8.81 1.91 3.37
C ALA A 185 -9.55 0.62 2.98
N THR A 186 -9.00 -0.54 3.27
CA THR A 186 -9.38 -1.81 2.67
C THR A 186 -9.28 -2.95 3.68
N ALA A 187 -10.09 -2.91 4.71
CA ALA A 187 -10.20 -4.02 5.65
C ALA A 187 -11.66 -4.52 5.68
N ASN A 188 -11.87 -5.74 5.22
CA ASN A 188 -13.10 -6.46 5.44
C ASN A 188 -13.18 -7.00 6.87
N ASP A 189 -14.28 -7.58 7.27
CA ASP A 189 -14.51 -8.03 8.64
C ASP A 189 -13.47 -9.07 9.10
N ARG A 190 -13.05 -9.99 8.21
CA ARG A 190 -12.01 -10.98 8.53
C ARG A 190 -10.66 -10.32 8.84
N VAL A 191 -10.27 -9.31 8.05
CA VAL A 191 -9.04 -8.55 8.29
C VAL A 191 -9.15 -7.77 9.60
N VAL A 192 -10.31 -7.19 9.90
CA VAL A 192 -10.57 -6.47 11.13
C VAL A 192 -10.48 -7.40 12.35
N GLU A 193 -11.12 -8.56 12.31
CA GLU A 193 -11.08 -9.57 13.39
C GLU A 193 -9.65 -10.07 13.64
N ASP A 194 -8.87 -10.29 12.58
CA ASP A 194 -7.47 -10.70 12.71
C ASP A 194 -6.61 -9.59 13.32
N ILE A 195 -6.79 -8.35 12.89
CA ILE A 195 -6.12 -7.19 13.51
C ILE A 195 -6.48 -7.07 14.99
N GLN A 196 -7.76 -7.23 15.35
CA GLN A 196 -8.20 -7.23 16.74
C GLN A 196 -7.56 -8.35 17.54
N THR A 197 -7.47 -9.55 16.98
CA THR A 197 -6.81 -10.69 17.64
C THR A 197 -5.34 -10.41 17.92
N GLN A 198 -4.66 -9.75 16.99
CA GLN A 198 -3.23 -9.47 17.10
C GLN A 198 -2.91 -8.24 17.97
N LEU A 199 -3.71 -7.17 17.89
CA LEU A 199 -3.48 -5.90 18.61
C LEU A 199 -4.22 -5.81 19.96
N GLY A 200 -5.12 -6.76 20.24
CA GLY A 200 -5.93 -6.81 21.45
C GLY A 200 -7.15 -5.89 21.37
N ASP A 201 -7.55 -5.33 22.53
CA ASP A 201 -8.74 -4.48 22.64
C ASP A 201 -8.55 -3.16 21.89
N ILE A 202 -8.97 -3.17 20.61
CA ILE A 202 -8.90 -2.04 19.69
C ILE A 202 -10.34 -1.68 19.22
N GLN A 203 -10.71 -0.42 19.35
CA GLN A 203 -12.00 0.07 18.86
C GLN A 203 -11.97 0.27 17.34
N ILE A 204 -13.08 0.00 16.67
CA ILE A 204 -13.18 0.10 15.22
C ILE A 204 -14.06 1.29 14.86
N HIS A 205 -13.50 2.21 14.10
CA HIS A 205 -14.24 3.31 13.47
C HIS A 205 -14.29 3.07 11.96
N ARG A 206 -15.39 2.54 11.48
CA ARG A 206 -15.64 2.28 10.07
C ARG A 206 -16.59 3.35 9.50
N GLY A 207 -16.25 3.91 8.35
CA GLY A 207 -17.12 4.81 7.61
C GLY A 207 -17.48 4.30 6.22
N PRO A 208 -18.33 5.02 5.49
CA PRO A 208 -18.76 4.60 4.17
C PRO A 208 -17.59 4.57 3.17
N LEU A 209 -17.58 3.55 2.33
CA LEU A 209 -16.55 3.34 1.31
C LEU A 209 -16.96 3.87 -0.06
N ILE A 210 -18.15 4.43 -0.20
CA ILE A 210 -18.62 4.99 -1.47
C ILE A 210 -17.70 6.09 -2.01
N ARG A 211 -17.47 6.06 -3.32
CA ARG A 211 -16.70 7.06 -4.07
C ARG A 211 -17.62 7.77 -5.05
N GLU A 212 -18.21 8.87 -4.60
CA GLU A 212 -19.22 9.61 -5.36
C GLU A 212 -18.71 10.21 -6.68
N SER A 213 -17.41 10.47 -6.78
CA SER A 213 -16.77 11.01 -8.00
C SER A 213 -16.52 9.96 -9.08
N LEU A 214 -16.53 8.65 -8.74
CA LEU A 214 -16.12 7.59 -9.67
C LEU A 214 -17.29 7.06 -10.51
N ALA A 215 -17.15 7.13 -11.83
CA ALA A 215 -17.95 6.36 -12.78
C ALA A 215 -17.20 5.08 -13.17
N LEU A 216 -17.78 3.92 -12.92
CA LEU A 216 -17.12 2.62 -13.10
C LEU A 216 -17.69 1.86 -14.31
N GLN A 217 -16.79 1.23 -15.05
CA GLN A 217 -17.13 0.31 -16.14
C GLN A 217 -16.19 -0.90 -16.08
N ALA A 218 -16.74 -2.10 -16.27
CA ALA A 218 -15.95 -3.32 -16.48
C ALA A 218 -16.30 -3.87 -17.88
N MET A 219 -15.29 -4.37 -18.58
CA MET A 219 -15.47 -4.96 -19.90
C MET A 219 -14.43 -6.02 -20.20
N THR A 220 -14.78 -6.95 -21.08
CA THR A 220 -13.88 -8.00 -21.56
C THR A 220 -13.46 -7.66 -22.98
N LEU A 221 -12.16 -7.46 -23.18
CA LEU A 221 -11.52 -7.39 -24.49
C LEU A 221 -10.49 -8.51 -24.57
N PRO A 222 -10.79 -9.60 -25.31
CA PRO A 222 -10.08 -10.87 -25.14
C PRO A 222 -8.61 -10.81 -25.56
N ASP A 223 -8.27 -10.03 -26.57
CA ASP A 223 -6.92 -9.95 -27.10
C ASP A 223 -6.21 -8.63 -26.76
N GLN A 224 -4.89 -8.68 -26.72
CA GLN A 224 -4.04 -7.54 -26.40
C GLN A 224 -4.13 -6.43 -27.44
N ALA A 225 -4.24 -6.77 -28.74
CA ALA A 225 -4.30 -5.80 -29.81
C ALA A 225 -5.55 -4.92 -29.68
N SER A 226 -6.71 -5.52 -29.42
CA SER A 226 -7.95 -4.80 -29.16
C SER A 226 -7.84 -3.85 -27.96
N ARG A 227 -7.21 -4.29 -26.86
CA ARG A 227 -7.02 -3.42 -25.68
C ARG A 227 -6.06 -2.26 -25.94
N LEU A 228 -4.98 -2.50 -26.67
CA LEU A 228 -4.02 -1.46 -27.07
C LEU A 228 -4.68 -0.44 -28.01
N ALA A 229 -5.42 -0.89 -29.01
CA ALA A 229 -6.17 -0.04 -29.92
C ALA A 229 -7.20 0.82 -29.17
N TRP A 230 -7.95 0.20 -28.27
CA TRP A 230 -8.96 0.89 -27.47
C TRP A 230 -8.33 1.97 -26.56
N LEU A 231 -7.18 1.70 -25.91
CA LEU A 231 -6.48 2.69 -25.11
C LEU A 231 -6.02 3.90 -25.95
N ALA A 232 -5.43 3.65 -27.13
CA ALA A 232 -4.98 4.70 -28.04
C ALA A 232 -6.14 5.57 -28.55
N GLN A 233 -7.33 4.98 -28.73
CA GLN A 233 -8.54 5.69 -29.13
C GLN A 233 -9.16 6.48 -27.97
N LEU A 234 -9.25 5.90 -26.77
CA LEU A 234 -9.95 6.51 -25.64
C LEU A 234 -9.14 7.62 -24.96
N ILE A 235 -7.87 7.37 -24.63
CA ILE A 235 -7.08 8.26 -23.76
C ILE A 235 -7.00 9.71 -24.27
N PRO A 236 -6.87 10.00 -25.58
CA PRO A 236 -6.89 11.36 -26.10
C PRO A 236 -8.22 12.10 -25.87
N THR A 237 -9.33 11.37 -25.71
CA THR A 237 -10.66 11.98 -25.48
C THR A 237 -10.90 12.32 -24.01
N LEU A 238 -10.13 11.74 -23.09
CA LEU A 238 -10.27 11.97 -21.67
C LEU A 238 -9.60 13.28 -21.24
N SER A 239 -10.29 14.06 -20.42
CA SER A 239 -9.70 15.24 -19.78
C SER A 239 -8.71 14.86 -18.68
N GLY A 240 -7.74 15.74 -18.38
CA GLY A 240 -6.77 15.54 -17.31
C GLY A 240 -5.79 14.40 -17.55
N THR A 241 -5.23 13.88 -16.49
CA THR A 241 -4.19 12.84 -16.48
C THR A 241 -4.67 11.58 -15.75
N GLY A 242 -4.04 10.44 -16.04
CA GLY A 242 -4.46 9.18 -15.45
C GLY A 242 -3.37 8.13 -15.30
N ILE A 243 -3.78 6.99 -14.78
CA ILE A 243 -2.94 5.80 -14.61
C ILE A 243 -3.55 4.64 -15.37
N VAL A 244 -2.71 3.91 -16.09
CA VAL A 244 -3.05 2.60 -16.68
C VAL A 244 -2.31 1.53 -15.90
N TYR A 245 -3.03 0.63 -15.21
CA TYR A 245 -2.44 -0.47 -14.45
C TYR A 245 -2.27 -1.72 -15.32
N THR A 246 -1.10 -2.34 -15.20
CA THR A 246 -0.74 -3.62 -15.82
C THR A 246 -0.27 -4.60 -14.76
N LEU A 247 -0.36 -5.90 -15.05
CA LEU A 247 0.09 -6.96 -14.14
C LEU A 247 1.61 -7.18 -14.19
N THR A 248 2.22 -6.99 -15.37
CA THR A 248 3.64 -7.30 -15.57
C THR A 248 4.46 -6.08 -15.99
N VAL A 249 5.76 -6.12 -15.73
CA VAL A 249 6.71 -5.10 -16.20
C VAL A 249 6.72 -5.03 -17.73
N ARG A 250 6.70 -6.19 -18.39
CA ARG A 250 6.66 -6.27 -19.84
C ARG A 250 5.45 -5.53 -20.43
N ASP A 251 4.27 -5.76 -19.84
CA ASP A 251 3.06 -5.11 -20.34
C ASP A 251 3.08 -3.61 -20.04
N ALA A 252 3.67 -3.16 -18.92
CA ALA A 252 3.83 -1.74 -18.63
C ALA A 252 4.67 -1.03 -19.69
N GLU A 253 5.79 -1.63 -20.08
CA GLU A 253 6.66 -1.10 -21.14
C GLU A 253 5.96 -1.13 -22.50
N GLN A 254 5.32 -2.24 -22.84
CA GLN A 254 4.63 -2.39 -24.12
C GLN A 254 3.50 -1.38 -24.29
N VAL A 255 2.64 -1.22 -23.27
CA VAL A 255 1.53 -0.26 -23.31
C VAL A 255 2.04 1.17 -23.37
N ALA A 256 3.06 1.54 -22.58
CA ALA A 256 3.64 2.87 -22.61
C ALA A 256 4.23 3.21 -23.99
N ASN A 257 4.99 2.30 -24.58
CA ASN A 257 5.58 2.48 -25.89
C ASN A 257 4.50 2.63 -26.96
N TRP A 258 3.47 1.77 -26.95
CA TRP A 258 2.35 1.86 -27.88
C TRP A 258 1.61 3.19 -27.79
N LEU A 259 1.36 3.69 -26.58
CA LEU A 259 0.71 4.99 -26.40
C LEU A 259 1.58 6.12 -26.94
N CYS A 260 2.90 6.09 -26.72
CA CYS A 260 3.84 7.07 -27.26
C CYS A 260 3.86 7.05 -28.80
N GLU A 261 3.87 5.87 -29.44
CA GLU A 261 3.81 5.71 -30.90
C GLU A 261 2.51 6.30 -31.48
N ASN A 262 1.43 6.31 -30.69
CA ASN A 262 0.15 6.94 -31.07
C ASN A 262 0.02 8.41 -30.59
N GLY A 263 1.14 9.07 -30.26
CA GLY A 263 1.17 10.50 -29.95
C GLY A 263 0.64 10.86 -28.56
N ILE A 264 0.52 9.88 -27.66
CA ILE A 264 0.08 10.09 -26.27
C ILE A 264 1.31 10.10 -25.37
N ASP A 265 1.50 11.18 -24.59
CA ASP A 265 2.62 11.27 -23.65
C ASP A 265 2.42 10.29 -22.49
N ALA A 266 3.11 9.17 -22.56
CA ALA A 266 3.04 8.06 -21.58
C ALA A 266 4.42 7.61 -21.15
N LYS A 267 4.53 7.13 -19.92
CA LYS A 267 5.76 6.54 -19.36
C LYS A 267 5.43 5.27 -18.58
N ALA A 268 6.32 4.27 -18.68
CA ALA A 268 6.24 3.07 -17.86
C ALA A 268 6.72 3.34 -16.42
N TYR A 269 6.09 2.72 -15.44
CA TYR A 269 6.43 2.83 -14.02
C TYR A 269 6.43 1.45 -13.34
N HIS A 270 7.60 0.97 -12.96
CA HIS A 270 7.76 -0.32 -12.26
C HIS A 270 9.03 -0.33 -11.39
N GLY A 271 9.23 -1.40 -10.61
CA GLY A 271 10.30 -1.47 -9.62
C GLY A 271 11.72 -1.37 -10.17
N SER A 272 11.92 -1.77 -11.42
CA SER A 272 13.22 -1.77 -12.13
C SER A 272 13.29 -0.75 -13.28
N VAL A 273 12.42 0.26 -13.29
CA VAL A 273 12.45 1.29 -14.34
C VAL A 273 13.73 2.12 -14.24
N GLU A 274 14.39 2.35 -15.38
CA GLU A 274 15.64 3.09 -15.47
C GLU A 274 15.57 4.13 -16.61
N ALA A 275 16.27 5.24 -16.43
CA ALA A 275 16.46 6.22 -17.49
C ALA A 275 17.83 6.88 -17.38
N GLU A 276 18.36 7.32 -18.50
CA GLU A 276 19.61 8.07 -18.59
C GLU A 276 19.49 9.37 -17.80
N GLY A 277 20.51 9.69 -16.98
CA GLY A 277 20.53 10.87 -16.13
C GLY A 277 20.05 10.63 -14.70
N PHE A 278 19.60 9.44 -14.35
CA PHE A 278 19.21 9.07 -12.98
C PHE A 278 20.14 8.00 -12.41
N GLU A 279 20.58 8.20 -11.16
CA GLU A 279 21.51 7.28 -10.49
C GLU A 279 20.90 5.91 -10.16
N ASN A 280 19.58 5.86 -9.97
CA ASN A 280 18.85 4.63 -9.64
C ASN A 280 17.37 4.73 -9.95
N SER A 281 16.71 3.57 -9.99
CA SER A 281 15.27 3.44 -10.25
C SER A 281 14.39 4.25 -9.30
N ASN A 282 14.82 4.46 -8.05
CA ASN A 282 14.01 5.22 -7.08
C ASN A 282 13.92 6.70 -7.46
N LEU A 283 15.04 7.31 -7.87
CA LEU A 283 15.07 8.71 -8.29
C LEU A 283 14.27 8.93 -9.57
N TYR A 284 14.36 7.99 -10.51
CA TYR A 284 13.57 8.08 -11.72
C TYR A 284 12.07 7.91 -11.45
N ARG A 285 11.68 6.98 -10.57
CA ARG A 285 10.27 6.86 -10.17
C ARG A 285 9.74 8.11 -9.52
N GLN A 286 10.53 8.77 -8.66
CA GLN A 286 10.16 10.05 -8.07
C GLN A 286 9.90 11.12 -9.13
N HIS A 287 10.78 11.22 -10.11
CA HIS A 287 10.61 12.16 -11.22
C HIS A 287 9.32 11.88 -12.02
N LEU A 288 9.01 10.62 -12.30
CA LEU A 288 7.76 10.22 -12.97
C LEU A 288 6.52 10.57 -12.15
N GLU A 289 6.58 10.38 -10.83
CA GLU A 289 5.51 10.78 -9.90
C GLU A 289 5.29 12.29 -9.91
N GLU A 290 6.37 13.09 -9.95
CA GLU A 290 6.32 14.54 -10.04
C GLU A 290 5.75 15.02 -11.38
N LEU A 291 6.16 14.43 -12.51
CA LEU A 291 5.60 14.74 -13.83
C LEU A 291 4.08 14.52 -13.86
N LEU A 292 3.63 13.38 -13.32
CA LEU A 292 2.19 13.10 -13.26
C LEU A 292 1.48 14.06 -12.30
N LEU A 293 2.10 14.40 -11.15
CA LEU A 293 1.52 15.31 -10.15
C LEU A 293 1.27 16.71 -10.73
N HIS A 294 2.21 17.22 -11.54
CA HIS A 294 2.12 18.55 -12.17
C HIS A 294 1.36 18.57 -13.50
N ASN A 295 0.82 17.44 -13.93
CA ASN A 295 0.14 17.28 -15.24
C ASN A 295 1.09 17.44 -16.45
N ASP A 296 2.39 17.24 -16.27
CA ASP A 296 3.41 17.25 -17.31
C ASP A 296 3.49 15.90 -18.06
N LEU A 297 2.69 14.93 -17.65
CA LEU A 297 2.57 13.61 -18.27
C LEU A 297 1.08 13.25 -18.36
N LYS A 298 0.63 12.79 -19.55
CA LYS A 298 -0.78 12.39 -19.74
C LYS A 298 -1.12 11.10 -19.02
N VAL A 299 -0.24 10.10 -19.12
CA VAL A 299 -0.50 8.75 -18.58
C VAL A 299 0.75 8.15 -17.97
N LEU A 300 0.61 7.63 -16.77
CA LEU A 300 1.59 6.73 -16.18
C LEU A 300 1.10 5.28 -16.32
N VAL A 301 1.83 4.46 -17.06
CA VAL A 301 1.52 3.03 -17.21
C VAL A 301 2.27 2.26 -16.13
N ALA A 302 1.55 1.75 -15.14
CA ALA A 302 2.16 1.29 -13.90
C ALA A 302 1.83 -0.16 -13.58
N THR A 303 2.82 -0.86 -13.01
CA THR A 303 2.55 -2.08 -12.24
C THR A 303 2.09 -1.72 -10.83
N THR A 304 1.86 -2.73 -9.97
CA THR A 304 1.62 -2.52 -8.53
C THR A 304 2.76 -1.79 -7.80
N ALA A 305 3.89 -1.51 -8.46
CA ALA A 305 4.97 -0.66 -7.95
C ALA A 305 4.51 0.79 -7.69
N LEU A 306 3.56 1.31 -8.48
CA LEU A 306 2.80 2.52 -8.14
C LEU A 306 1.72 2.13 -7.14
N GLY A 307 2.19 1.71 -6.01
CA GLY A 307 1.38 1.17 -4.94
C GLY A 307 0.74 2.23 -4.06
N MET A 308 0.41 1.85 -2.84
CA MET A 308 -0.17 2.73 -1.82
C MET A 308 0.65 4.02 -1.67
N GLY A 309 -0.01 5.12 -1.33
CA GLY A 309 0.68 6.37 -0.95
C GLY A 309 0.82 7.43 -2.02
N TYR A 310 0.70 7.12 -3.30
CA TYR A 310 0.64 8.17 -4.33
C TYR A 310 -0.71 8.89 -4.25
N ASP A 311 -0.67 10.20 -4.02
CA ASP A 311 -1.86 11.05 -3.87
C ASP A 311 -1.83 12.21 -4.87
N LYS A 312 -2.74 12.15 -5.84
CA LYS A 312 -2.99 13.21 -6.81
C LYS A 312 -4.48 13.56 -6.78
N PRO A 313 -4.86 14.73 -6.23
CA PRO A 313 -6.26 15.07 -6.05
C PRO A 313 -7.07 15.14 -7.34
N ASP A 314 -6.47 15.61 -8.42
CA ASP A 314 -7.08 15.85 -9.73
C ASP A 314 -6.85 14.69 -10.73
N LEU A 315 -6.51 13.48 -10.24
CA LEU A 315 -6.39 12.31 -11.12
C LEU A 315 -7.75 11.97 -11.73
N SER A 316 -7.84 12.06 -13.07
CA SER A 316 -9.11 12.02 -13.78
C SER A 316 -9.55 10.61 -14.15
N PHE A 317 -8.61 9.69 -14.37
CA PHE A 317 -8.96 8.32 -14.72
C PHE A 317 -7.94 7.30 -14.22
N VAL A 318 -8.46 6.09 -13.97
CA VAL A 318 -7.67 4.89 -13.74
C VAL A 318 -8.22 3.78 -14.61
N ILE A 319 -7.37 3.20 -15.45
CA ILE A 319 -7.73 2.10 -16.34
C ILE A 319 -6.88 0.89 -15.97
N HIS A 320 -7.50 -0.26 -15.80
CA HIS A 320 -6.80 -1.53 -15.66
C HIS A 320 -6.75 -2.21 -17.02
N TYR A 321 -5.55 -2.30 -17.59
CA TYR A 321 -5.28 -3.01 -18.86
C TYR A 321 -5.50 -4.52 -18.70
N GLN A 322 -5.21 -5.04 -17.52
CA GLN A 322 -5.46 -6.40 -17.07
C GLN A 322 -6.12 -6.35 -15.69
N ALA A 323 -6.99 -7.31 -15.40
CA ALA A 323 -7.72 -7.34 -14.15
C ALA A 323 -6.78 -7.66 -12.97
N PRO A 324 -6.86 -6.92 -11.86
CA PRO A 324 -6.05 -7.18 -10.66
C PRO A 324 -6.48 -8.48 -9.98
N GLY A 325 -5.61 -9.03 -9.12
CA GLY A 325 -5.82 -10.32 -8.46
C GLY A 325 -6.90 -10.35 -7.37
N SER A 326 -7.40 -9.18 -6.92
CA SER A 326 -8.46 -9.09 -5.93
C SER A 326 -9.30 -7.82 -6.09
N ILE A 327 -10.53 -7.84 -5.63
CA ILE A 327 -11.43 -6.67 -5.57
C ILE A 327 -10.86 -5.60 -4.65
N VAL A 328 -10.20 -5.99 -3.59
CA VAL A 328 -9.56 -5.08 -2.64
C VAL A 328 -8.44 -4.28 -3.33
N ALA A 329 -7.56 -4.96 -4.09
CA ALA A 329 -6.53 -4.31 -4.88
C ALA A 329 -7.13 -3.38 -5.94
N TYR A 330 -8.20 -3.82 -6.63
CA TYR A 330 -8.91 -2.98 -7.59
C TYR A 330 -9.46 -1.71 -6.94
N TYR A 331 -10.17 -1.83 -5.81
CA TYR A 331 -10.74 -0.69 -5.09
C TYR A 331 -9.66 0.32 -4.66
N GLN A 332 -8.51 -0.16 -4.17
CA GLN A 332 -7.39 0.71 -3.80
C GLN A 332 -6.81 1.47 -5.01
N GLN A 333 -6.65 0.79 -6.13
CA GLN A 333 -6.06 1.35 -7.34
C GLN A 333 -7.02 2.32 -8.03
N VAL A 334 -8.27 1.91 -8.28
CA VAL A 334 -9.27 2.78 -8.91
C VAL A 334 -9.65 3.96 -8.01
N GLY A 335 -9.61 3.77 -6.70
CA GLY A 335 -9.84 4.82 -5.70
C GLY A 335 -8.78 5.93 -5.64
N ARG A 336 -7.75 5.89 -6.48
CA ARG A 336 -6.82 7.02 -6.67
C ARG A 336 -7.43 8.15 -7.46
N ALA A 337 -8.29 7.82 -8.44
CA ALA A 337 -8.99 8.82 -9.22
C ALA A 337 -10.10 9.53 -8.43
N GLY A 338 -10.37 10.77 -8.77
CA GLY A 338 -11.52 11.51 -8.27
C GLY A 338 -11.46 11.92 -6.79
N ARG A 339 -10.27 12.15 -6.24
CA ARG A 339 -10.16 12.56 -4.82
C ARG A 339 -10.54 14.01 -4.59
N GLY A 340 -10.17 14.90 -5.50
CA GLY A 340 -10.40 16.33 -5.44
C GLY A 340 -11.19 16.90 -6.62
N ILE A 341 -11.77 16.05 -7.47
CA ILE A 341 -12.60 16.42 -8.61
C ILE A 341 -13.94 15.69 -8.55
N GLU A 342 -14.98 16.27 -9.17
CA GLU A 342 -16.35 15.76 -9.10
C GLU A 342 -16.59 14.54 -10.00
N HIS A 343 -15.81 14.40 -11.06
CA HIS A 343 -15.97 13.35 -12.05
C HIS A 343 -14.64 12.69 -12.35
N ALA A 344 -14.58 11.38 -12.18
CA ALA A 344 -13.44 10.56 -12.55
C ALA A 344 -13.90 9.22 -13.11
N LEU A 345 -13.08 8.62 -13.95
CA LEU A 345 -13.38 7.38 -14.65
C LEU A 345 -12.55 6.23 -14.07
N GLY A 346 -13.21 5.10 -13.83
CA GLY A 346 -12.57 3.82 -13.50
C GLY A 346 -12.99 2.75 -14.51
N VAL A 347 -12.04 2.24 -15.30
CA VAL A 347 -12.31 1.15 -16.25
C VAL A 347 -11.49 -0.08 -15.89
N LEU A 348 -12.14 -1.23 -15.85
CA LEU A 348 -11.48 -2.51 -15.70
C LEU A 348 -11.65 -3.30 -16.99
N MET A 349 -10.53 -3.58 -17.68
CA MET A 349 -10.46 -4.51 -18.79
C MET A 349 -9.99 -5.88 -18.31
N SER A 350 -10.47 -6.93 -18.93
CA SER A 350 -10.01 -8.31 -18.72
C SER A 350 -9.69 -8.96 -20.06
N GLY A 351 -8.58 -9.67 -20.10
CA GLY A 351 -8.14 -10.48 -21.23
C GLY A 351 -8.11 -11.97 -20.91
N VAL A 352 -7.88 -12.80 -21.94
CA VAL A 352 -7.79 -14.25 -21.78
C VAL A 352 -6.55 -14.68 -20.98
N GLU A 353 -5.46 -13.92 -21.09
CA GLU A 353 -4.19 -14.20 -20.43
C GLU A 353 -4.20 -13.89 -18.93
N ASP A 354 -5.15 -13.10 -18.43
CA ASP A 354 -5.19 -12.68 -17.00
C ASP A 354 -5.19 -13.91 -16.07
N GLN A 355 -5.93 -14.97 -16.46
CA GLN A 355 -6.00 -16.19 -15.67
C GLN A 355 -4.64 -16.89 -15.55
N ASP A 356 -3.87 -16.95 -16.63
CA ASP A 356 -2.56 -17.61 -16.66
C ASP A 356 -1.53 -16.79 -15.86
N ILE A 357 -1.59 -15.46 -15.97
CA ILE A 357 -0.73 -14.55 -15.20
C ILE A 357 -1.01 -14.71 -13.69
N HIS A 358 -2.28 -14.75 -13.29
CA HIS A 358 -2.63 -14.95 -11.89
C HIS A 358 -2.29 -16.36 -11.39
N ALA A 359 -2.44 -17.40 -12.22
CA ALA A 359 -1.99 -18.75 -11.90
C ALA A 359 -0.47 -18.77 -11.63
N PHE A 360 0.31 -18.17 -12.53
CA PHE A 360 1.75 -18.04 -12.34
C PHE A 360 2.13 -17.30 -11.05
N PHE A 361 1.46 -16.20 -10.73
CA PHE A 361 1.71 -15.47 -9.48
C PHE A 361 1.36 -16.28 -8.24
N ARG A 362 0.28 -17.05 -8.27
CA ARG A 362 -0.10 -17.96 -7.16
C ARG A 362 0.93 -19.06 -6.97
N ASP A 363 1.28 -19.75 -8.04
CA ASP A 363 2.21 -20.88 -8.00
C ASP A 363 3.62 -20.47 -7.59
N SER A 364 4.04 -19.26 -7.98
CA SER A 364 5.32 -18.68 -7.61
C SER A 364 5.33 -17.91 -6.30
N ALA A 365 4.21 -17.79 -5.59
CA ALA A 365 4.11 -16.95 -4.40
C ALA A 365 4.94 -17.43 -3.22
N PHE A 366 4.99 -18.74 -3.01
CA PHE A 366 5.75 -19.38 -1.94
C PHE A 366 6.89 -20.21 -2.51
N PRO A 367 8.01 -20.34 -1.77
CA PRO A 367 9.05 -21.28 -2.14
C PRO A 367 8.55 -22.72 -1.98
N THR A 368 9.14 -23.64 -2.72
CA THR A 368 8.89 -25.07 -2.54
C THR A 368 9.62 -25.64 -1.33
N GLY A 369 9.14 -26.74 -0.74
CA GLY A 369 9.84 -27.41 0.36
C GLY A 369 11.28 -27.78 -0.02
N GLN A 370 11.51 -28.24 -1.24
CA GLN A 370 12.84 -28.57 -1.75
C GLN A 370 13.78 -27.35 -1.75
N GLN A 371 13.32 -26.18 -2.17
CA GLN A 371 14.11 -24.94 -2.13
C GLN A 371 14.44 -24.54 -0.69
N VAL A 372 13.50 -24.70 0.23
CA VAL A 372 13.69 -24.41 1.65
C VAL A 372 14.74 -25.37 2.24
N ASP A 373 14.61 -26.66 2.01
CA ASP A 373 15.54 -27.68 2.53
C ASP A 373 16.93 -27.48 1.97
N GLU A 374 17.07 -27.17 0.66
CA GLU A 374 18.34 -26.89 0.02
C GLU A 374 19.09 -25.73 0.68
N ILE A 375 18.40 -24.59 0.91
CA ILE A 375 19.02 -23.42 1.56
C ILE A 375 19.35 -23.70 3.03
N LEU A 376 18.46 -24.35 3.78
CA LEU A 376 18.73 -24.69 5.18
C LEU A 376 19.94 -25.60 5.32
N ASN A 377 20.08 -26.61 4.45
CA ASN A 377 21.22 -27.55 4.46
C ASN A 377 22.56 -26.85 4.16
N ILE A 378 22.56 -25.90 3.21
CA ILE A 378 23.80 -25.16 2.88
C ILE A 378 24.17 -24.21 4.03
N LEU A 379 23.22 -23.55 4.62
CA LEU A 379 23.46 -22.66 5.77
C LEU A 379 23.93 -23.44 7.01
N GLU A 380 23.44 -24.68 7.22
CA GLU A 380 23.83 -25.53 8.35
C GLU A 380 25.29 -25.98 8.25
N GLN A 381 25.85 -26.07 7.02
CA GLN A 381 27.24 -26.48 6.75
C GLN A 381 28.20 -25.28 6.72
N SER A 382 27.76 -24.08 7.09
CA SER A 382 28.54 -22.85 6.99
C SER A 382 28.44 -21.98 8.24
N ASP A 383 29.41 -21.11 8.45
CA ASP A 383 29.42 -20.05 9.46
C ASP A 383 28.78 -18.76 8.94
N GLY A 384 27.79 -18.90 8.03
CA GLY A 384 27.06 -17.80 7.40
C GLY A 384 27.51 -17.46 5.98
N LEU A 385 26.53 -17.30 5.08
CA LEU A 385 26.72 -17.06 3.66
C LEU A 385 26.06 -15.76 3.19
N SER A 386 26.71 -15.06 2.26
CA SER A 386 26.07 -13.98 1.50
C SER A 386 25.10 -14.54 0.46
N LEU A 387 24.17 -13.73 -0.05
CA LEU A 387 23.26 -14.14 -1.13
C LEU A 387 24.03 -14.72 -2.33
N ARG A 388 25.11 -14.08 -2.72
CA ARG A 388 25.94 -14.53 -3.82
C ARG A 388 26.57 -15.90 -3.54
N ASN A 389 27.08 -16.15 -2.32
CA ASN A 389 27.64 -17.43 -1.96
C ASN A 389 26.59 -18.56 -1.91
N ILE A 390 25.34 -18.24 -1.56
CA ILE A 390 24.23 -19.19 -1.64
C ILE A 390 23.89 -19.50 -3.10
N GLU A 391 23.84 -18.47 -3.96
CA GLU A 391 23.57 -18.62 -5.40
C GLU A 391 24.65 -19.49 -6.09
N GLU A 392 25.93 -19.32 -5.73
CA GLU A 392 27.06 -20.12 -6.25
C GLU A 392 26.97 -21.61 -5.84
N GLN A 393 26.22 -21.94 -4.76
CA GLN A 393 26.12 -23.31 -4.22
C GLN A 393 24.74 -23.96 -4.51
N THR A 394 23.83 -23.24 -5.16
CA THR A 394 22.49 -23.73 -5.50
C THR A 394 22.21 -23.57 -6.99
N ASN A 395 21.17 -24.23 -7.48
CA ASN A 395 20.62 -23.97 -8.81
C ASN A 395 19.47 -22.93 -8.77
N LEU A 396 19.38 -22.14 -7.68
CA LEU A 396 18.33 -21.17 -7.48
C LEU A 396 18.77 -19.78 -7.95
N ARG A 397 17.86 -19.04 -8.56
CA ARG A 397 18.09 -17.63 -8.88
C ARG A 397 18.03 -16.78 -7.60
N GLN A 398 18.72 -15.66 -7.58
CA GLN A 398 18.76 -14.75 -6.43
C GLN A 398 17.36 -14.44 -5.85
N GLY A 399 16.37 -14.14 -6.70
CA GLY A 399 15.00 -13.85 -6.22
C GLY A 399 14.31 -15.04 -5.56
N GLN A 400 14.63 -16.29 -5.92
CA GLN A 400 14.13 -17.46 -5.25
C GLN A 400 14.79 -17.64 -3.88
N ILE A 401 16.11 -17.41 -3.79
CA ILE A 401 16.88 -17.44 -2.54
C ILE A 401 16.34 -16.38 -1.57
N GLU A 402 16.18 -15.14 -2.02
CA GLU A 402 15.64 -14.06 -1.20
C GLU A 402 14.24 -14.39 -0.68
N LYS A 403 13.39 -15.00 -1.50
CA LYS A 403 12.02 -15.42 -1.10
C LYS A 403 12.07 -16.48 0.00
N VAL A 404 12.95 -17.48 -0.09
CA VAL A 404 13.13 -18.50 0.95
C VAL A 404 13.64 -17.86 2.23
N LEU A 405 14.70 -17.08 2.15
CA LEU A 405 15.32 -16.43 3.32
C LEU A 405 14.33 -15.47 4.02
N LYS A 406 13.55 -14.72 3.24
CA LYS A 406 12.51 -13.85 3.79
C LYS A 406 11.42 -14.66 4.50
N LEU A 407 10.93 -15.76 3.90
CA LEU A 407 9.97 -16.64 4.55
C LEU A 407 10.49 -17.14 5.90
N LEU A 408 11.71 -17.66 5.92
CA LEU A 408 12.31 -18.24 7.11
C LEU A 408 12.64 -17.21 8.20
N SER A 409 13.04 -15.99 7.83
CA SER A 409 13.45 -14.95 8.77
C SER A 409 12.31 -14.33 9.58
N VAL A 410 11.07 -14.49 9.13
CA VAL A 410 9.88 -13.95 9.81
C VAL A 410 9.16 -14.97 10.69
N GLU A 411 9.60 -16.23 10.65
CA GLU A 411 9.08 -17.26 11.55
C GLU A 411 9.48 -16.95 13.01
N ASN A 412 8.70 -17.44 13.96
CA ASN A 412 8.97 -17.24 15.38
C ASN A 412 8.87 -18.56 16.13
N PRO A 413 10.01 -19.13 16.59
CA PRO A 413 11.38 -18.64 16.44
C PRO A 413 11.94 -18.80 15.01
N ALA A 414 12.77 -17.85 14.58
CA ALA A 414 13.31 -17.82 13.21
C ALA A 414 14.39 -18.90 13.00
N PRO A 415 14.27 -19.76 11.98
CA PRO A 415 15.27 -20.77 11.64
C PRO A 415 16.52 -20.20 10.96
N VAL A 416 16.46 -18.97 10.45
CA VAL A 416 17.60 -18.22 9.90
C VAL A 416 17.58 -16.78 10.39
N ILE A 417 18.78 -16.21 10.55
CA ILE A 417 18.97 -14.80 10.90
C ILE A 417 19.94 -14.15 9.92
N LYS A 418 19.87 -12.83 9.81
CA LYS A 418 20.78 -12.04 8.98
C LYS A 418 21.69 -11.22 9.88
N GLU A 419 23.00 -11.45 9.77
CA GLU A 419 24.03 -10.65 10.44
C GLU A 419 24.88 -9.92 9.39
N GLY A 420 24.76 -8.61 9.34
CA GLY A 420 25.38 -7.81 8.29
C GLY A 420 24.91 -8.21 6.90
N SER A 421 25.83 -8.71 6.04
CA SER A 421 25.51 -9.21 4.69
C SER A 421 25.33 -10.73 4.63
N ARG A 422 25.48 -11.44 5.76
CA ARG A 422 25.45 -12.90 5.81
C ARG A 422 24.17 -13.41 6.43
N TRP A 423 23.73 -14.57 5.95
CA TRP A 423 22.63 -15.34 6.51
C TRP A 423 23.20 -16.54 7.27
N LEU A 424 22.69 -16.75 8.47
CA LEU A 424 23.14 -17.81 9.38
C LEU A 424 21.98 -18.72 9.70
N ARG A 425 22.29 -20.01 9.87
CA ARG A 425 21.37 -21.01 10.40
C ARG A 425 21.27 -20.87 11.92
N THR A 426 20.07 -20.93 12.48
CA THR A 426 19.85 -21.02 13.92
C THR A 426 19.65 -22.50 14.32
N PRO A 427 19.78 -22.87 15.59
CA PRO A 427 19.50 -24.25 16.05
C PRO A 427 18.03 -24.67 15.95
N ILE A 428 17.17 -23.79 15.49
CA ILE A 428 15.73 -24.03 15.40
C ILE A 428 15.42 -25.00 14.26
N ARG A 429 14.74 -26.10 14.59
CA ARG A 429 14.21 -27.00 13.56
C ARG A 429 13.04 -26.33 12.86
N TYR A 430 13.07 -26.31 11.55
CA TYR A 430 11.99 -25.78 10.74
C TYR A 430 11.24 -26.89 10.02
N GLN A 431 9.93 -26.78 10.01
CA GLN A 431 9.05 -27.61 9.21
C GLN A 431 8.08 -26.68 8.48
N MET A 432 8.03 -26.79 7.17
CA MET A 432 7.17 -25.95 6.34
C MET A 432 5.68 -26.18 6.68
N ASP A 433 4.97 -25.11 6.96
CA ASP A 433 3.53 -25.16 7.21
C ASP A 433 2.75 -25.22 5.88
N HIS A 434 2.64 -26.44 5.35
CA HIS A 434 1.91 -26.71 4.11
C HIS A 434 0.41 -26.37 4.23
N ALA A 435 -0.19 -26.53 5.41
CA ALA A 435 -1.60 -26.23 5.61
C ALA A 435 -1.86 -24.73 5.47
N ARG A 436 -1.01 -23.89 6.07
CA ARG A 436 -1.07 -22.44 5.95
C ARG A 436 -0.84 -21.99 4.51
N ILE A 437 0.17 -22.54 3.81
CA ILE A 437 0.46 -22.18 2.42
C ILE A 437 -0.73 -22.56 1.51
N ALA A 438 -1.28 -23.74 1.68
CA ALA A 438 -2.47 -24.18 0.91
C ALA A 438 -3.67 -23.27 1.18
N HIS A 439 -3.86 -22.86 2.43
CA HIS A 439 -4.91 -21.93 2.83
C HIS A 439 -4.75 -20.56 2.13
N LEU A 440 -3.57 -19.94 2.21
CA LEU A 440 -3.27 -18.64 1.58
C LEU A 440 -3.35 -18.70 0.05
N THR A 441 -2.96 -19.83 -0.54
CA THR A 441 -3.10 -20.06 -1.99
C THR A 441 -4.58 -20.17 -2.38
N GLY A 442 -5.37 -20.92 -1.57
CA GLY A 442 -6.82 -21.03 -1.76
C GLY A 442 -7.56 -19.70 -1.68
N GLN A 443 -7.16 -18.83 -0.76
CA GLN A 443 -7.70 -17.47 -0.66
C GLN A 443 -7.49 -16.67 -1.96
N ARG A 444 -6.28 -16.69 -2.53
CA ARG A 444 -6.00 -16.00 -3.79
C ARG A 444 -6.83 -16.53 -4.97
N VAL A 445 -7.18 -17.81 -4.94
CA VAL A 445 -8.12 -18.38 -5.93
C VAL A 445 -9.51 -17.77 -5.74
N GLN A 446 -10.00 -17.66 -4.50
CA GLN A 446 -11.31 -17.08 -4.20
C GLN A 446 -11.35 -15.58 -4.56
N GLU A 447 -10.31 -14.83 -4.22
CA GLU A 447 -10.18 -13.40 -4.58
C GLU A 447 -10.23 -13.18 -6.11
N TRP A 448 -9.55 -14.04 -6.87
CA TRP A 448 -9.62 -13.99 -8.32
C TRP A 448 -11.01 -14.35 -8.87
N GLN A 449 -11.68 -15.34 -8.29
CA GLN A 449 -13.07 -15.66 -8.66
C GLN A 449 -14.03 -14.49 -8.36
N GLU A 450 -13.80 -13.77 -7.29
CA GLU A 450 -14.58 -12.57 -6.96
C GLU A 450 -14.37 -11.45 -7.98
N VAL A 451 -13.14 -11.23 -8.48
CA VAL A 451 -12.86 -10.29 -9.59
C VAL A 451 -13.60 -10.71 -10.86
N GLN A 452 -13.58 -12.00 -11.20
CA GLN A 452 -14.33 -12.52 -12.35
C GLN A 452 -15.84 -12.29 -12.18
N SER A 453 -16.36 -12.50 -10.97
CA SER A 453 -17.77 -12.23 -10.65
C SER A 453 -18.09 -10.73 -10.81
N TYR A 454 -17.22 -9.84 -10.33
CA TYR A 454 -17.37 -8.39 -10.52
C TYR A 454 -17.45 -7.99 -11.99
N ILE A 455 -16.60 -8.57 -12.85
CA ILE A 455 -16.60 -8.26 -14.28
C ILE A 455 -17.94 -8.67 -14.92
N GLN A 456 -18.46 -9.82 -14.55
CA GLN A 456 -19.69 -10.41 -15.11
C GLN A 456 -20.98 -9.86 -14.48
N ASP A 457 -20.91 -9.29 -13.28
CA ASP A 457 -22.07 -8.79 -12.56
C ASP A 457 -22.78 -7.67 -13.33
N ALA A 458 -24.10 -7.79 -13.45
CA ALA A 458 -24.95 -6.78 -14.09
C ALA A 458 -25.38 -5.67 -13.15
N GLY A 459 -25.15 -5.81 -11.84
CA GLY A 459 -25.53 -4.87 -10.81
C GLY A 459 -24.62 -3.64 -10.74
N CYS A 460 -24.88 -2.79 -9.75
CA CYS A 460 -24.10 -1.58 -9.52
C CYS A 460 -22.63 -1.93 -9.15
N LYS A 461 -21.71 -1.53 -9.98
CA LYS A 461 -20.28 -1.82 -9.79
C LYS A 461 -19.71 -1.29 -8.48
N MET A 462 -20.16 -0.11 -8.03
CA MET A 462 -19.72 0.47 -6.75
C MET A 462 -20.31 -0.28 -5.56
N THR A 463 -21.57 -0.71 -5.62
CA THR A 463 -22.18 -1.52 -4.57
C THR A 463 -21.46 -2.87 -4.43
N PHE A 464 -21.09 -3.51 -5.55
CA PHE A 464 -20.29 -4.73 -5.51
C PHE A 464 -18.97 -4.53 -4.75
N LEU A 465 -18.22 -3.46 -5.08
CA LEU A 465 -16.95 -3.15 -4.40
C LEU A 465 -17.15 -2.88 -2.90
N ARG A 466 -18.23 -2.19 -2.53
CA ARG A 466 -18.56 -1.91 -1.13
C ARG A 466 -18.89 -3.17 -0.36
N CYS A 467 -19.74 -4.03 -0.94
CA CYS A 467 -20.10 -5.31 -0.32
C CYS A 467 -18.88 -6.23 -0.11
N ALA A 468 -17.94 -6.27 -1.06
CA ALA A 468 -16.70 -7.04 -0.93
C ALA A 468 -15.77 -6.52 0.19
N LEU A 469 -16.00 -5.30 0.65
CA LEU A 469 -15.28 -4.66 1.77
C LEU A 469 -16.18 -4.53 3.02
N ASP A 470 -17.28 -5.28 3.08
CA ASP A 470 -18.26 -5.29 4.19
C ASP A 470 -18.89 -3.91 4.51
N ASP A 471 -18.96 -3.04 3.51
CA ASP A 471 -19.83 -1.86 3.53
C ASP A 471 -21.18 -2.26 2.89
N HIS A 472 -22.11 -2.72 3.74
CA HIS A 472 -23.36 -3.35 3.31
C HIS A 472 -24.48 -2.37 2.93
N ASP A 473 -24.18 -1.08 2.69
CA ASP A 473 -25.17 -0.16 2.17
C ASP A 473 -25.51 -0.53 0.70
N PRO A 474 -26.75 -0.92 0.41
CA PRO A 474 -27.14 -1.41 -0.92
C PRO A 474 -27.41 -0.28 -1.93
N THR A 475 -27.25 1.00 -1.54
CA THR A 475 -27.60 2.14 -2.38
C THR A 475 -26.77 2.15 -3.67
N PRO A 476 -27.39 2.10 -4.86
CA PRO A 476 -26.70 2.20 -6.13
C PRO A 476 -25.99 3.56 -6.29
N CYS A 477 -24.83 3.55 -6.99
CA CYS A 477 -24.05 4.79 -7.14
C CYS A 477 -24.65 5.79 -8.16
N GLY A 478 -25.55 5.35 -9.03
CA GLY A 478 -26.17 6.18 -10.06
C GLY A 478 -25.26 6.63 -11.21
N LYS A 479 -23.99 6.18 -11.26
CA LYS A 479 -22.96 6.70 -12.21
C LYS A 479 -22.20 5.61 -12.97
N CYS A 480 -22.20 4.37 -12.51
CA CYS A 480 -21.54 3.28 -13.22
C CYS A 480 -22.36 2.85 -14.46
N ALA A 481 -21.72 2.15 -15.38
CA ALA A 481 -22.34 1.69 -16.61
C ALA A 481 -23.66 0.92 -16.35
N SER A 482 -23.68 0.07 -15.33
CA SER A 482 -24.89 -0.69 -14.94
C SER A 482 -26.03 0.21 -14.41
N CYS A 483 -25.72 1.24 -13.62
CA CYS A 483 -26.73 2.19 -13.12
C CYS A 483 -27.29 3.10 -14.21
N LEU A 484 -26.47 3.42 -15.22
CA LEU A 484 -26.86 4.26 -16.34
C LEU A 484 -27.52 3.46 -17.46
N GLU A 485 -27.50 2.13 -17.40
CA GLU A 485 -27.95 1.21 -18.47
C GLU A 485 -27.28 1.51 -19.81
N GLN A 486 -26.12 2.11 -19.78
CA GLN A 486 -25.30 2.45 -20.96
C GLN A 486 -23.81 2.48 -20.59
N ALA A 487 -22.94 2.30 -21.57
CA ALA A 487 -21.50 2.42 -21.37
C ALA A 487 -21.14 3.86 -20.90
N VAL A 488 -20.26 3.97 -19.90
CA VAL A 488 -19.68 5.25 -19.47
C VAL A 488 -18.69 5.76 -20.51
N VAL A 489 -17.96 4.84 -21.13
CA VAL A 489 -17.08 5.10 -22.27
C VAL A 489 -17.39 4.11 -23.38
N ASP A 490 -17.25 4.55 -24.64
CA ASP A 490 -17.50 3.70 -25.80
C ASP A 490 -16.54 2.50 -25.81
N VAL A 491 -17.09 1.33 -26.09
CA VAL A 491 -16.34 0.07 -26.20
C VAL A 491 -16.00 -0.30 -27.65
N ALA A 492 -16.53 0.44 -28.62
CA ALA A 492 -16.25 0.22 -30.03
C ALA A 492 -14.79 0.57 -30.35
N ILE A 493 -14.15 -0.27 -31.15
CA ILE A 493 -12.77 -0.12 -31.58
C ILE A 493 -12.78 0.13 -33.10
N GLU A 494 -12.08 1.17 -33.54
CA GLU A 494 -11.89 1.42 -34.95
C GLU A 494 -11.04 0.31 -35.57
N PRO A 495 -11.53 -0.41 -36.58
CA PRO A 495 -10.80 -1.53 -37.20
C PRO A 495 -9.39 -1.18 -37.70
N ALA A 496 -9.17 0.08 -38.09
CA ALA A 496 -7.88 0.56 -38.55
C ALA A 496 -6.77 0.59 -37.50
N LEU A 497 -7.13 0.55 -36.19
CA LEU A 497 -6.18 0.55 -35.08
C LEU A 497 -5.80 -0.87 -34.64
N VAL A 498 -6.50 -1.91 -35.09
CA VAL A 498 -6.25 -3.31 -34.69
C VAL A 498 -5.27 -4.00 -35.68
N HIS A 499 -5.08 -3.43 -36.86
CA HIS A 499 -4.19 -3.93 -37.93
C HIS A 499 -2.92 -3.10 -38.05
#